data_dc1bdb206267dfc6fa2a509bd991202c
#
_entry.id   dc1bdb206267dfc6fa2a509bd991202c
#
_cell.length_a   1.000
_cell.length_b   1.000
_cell.length_c   1.000
_cell.angle_alpha   90.00
_cell.angle_beta   90.00
_cell.angle_gamma   90.00
#
_symmetry.space_group_name_H-M   'P 1'
#
loop_
_entity.id
_entity.type
_entity.pdbx_description
1 polymer ?
#
loop_
_entity_poly.entity_id
_entity_poly.type
_entity_poly.pdbx_seq_one_letter_code
_entity_poly.pdbx_strand_id
1 'polypeptide(L)'
;MDSSFKFLKGAKMIHPTTGITLEYLDKSNAVCFVLFNETKEKAILVKQFRPGPKDYTLEVCAGLIDGDEDPRAAAFRELREETGYLEKDIVDVEELPQGLYVSPGYTTENLYFFSGRLKSDDIEPLEQSLDNGEDVKVVWVDVKDILRLSNDMKTILAVTYFSRKSRIFKNKK
;
A
#
# COMPACT_ATOMS: atom_id res chain seq x y z
N MET A 1 23.41 5.92 21.49
CA MET A 1 22.60 5.30 20.42
C MET A 1 23.42 5.40 19.15
N ASP A 2 23.66 4.27 18.52
CA ASP A 2 24.37 4.23 17.24
C ASP A 2 23.54 4.98 16.18
N SER A 3 24.10 6.04 15.61
CA SER A 3 23.36 6.98 14.75
C SER A 3 23.37 6.60 13.26
N SER A 4 23.81 5.39 12.93
CA SER A 4 23.89 4.92 11.53
C SER A 4 22.74 3.99 11.17
N PHE A 5 21.55 4.55 10.93
CA PHE A 5 20.49 3.80 10.29
C PHE A 5 20.81 3.56 8.81
N LYS A 6 20.68 2.31 8.36
CA LYS A 6 20.93 1.95 6.95
C LYS A 6 19.79 2.44 6.04
N PHE A 7 18.55 2.38 6.52
CA PHE A 7 17.34 2.61 5.71
C PHE A 7 16.57 3.88 6.08
N LEU A 8 16.91 4.53 7.20
CA LEU A 8 16.24 5.75 7.63
C LEU A 8 17.18 6.93 7.48
N LYS A 9 16.77 7.92 6.69
CA LYS A 9 17.51 9.17 6.48
C LYS A 9 16.78 10.30 7.20
N GLY A 10 17.40 10.83 8.25
CA GLY A 10 16.93 12.06 8.90
C GLY A 10 17.35 13.30 8.11
N ALA A 11 16.45 14.25 7.96
CA ALA A 11 16.69 15.52 7.30
C ALA A 11 16.20 16.68 8.17
N LYS A 12 16.68 17.90 7.86
CA LYS A 12 16.31 19.14 8.59
C LYS A 12 15.95 20.22 7.59
N MET A 13 14.99 21.06 7.96
CA MET A 13 14.68 22.28 7.24
C MET A 13 14.37 23.42 8.22
N ILE A 14 14.47 24.65 7.73
CA ILE A 14 14.05 25.83 8.49
C ILE A 14 12.59 26.13 8.14
N HIS A 15 11.76 26.26 9.16
CA HIS A 15 10.36 26.66 8.95
C HIS A 15 10.29 28.05 8.29
N PRO A 16 9.60 28.21 7.16
CA PRO A 16 9.68 29.42 6.34
C PRO A 16 9.17 30.70 7.03
N THR A 17 8.31 30.56 8.03
CA THR A 17 7.72 31.71 8.73
C THR A 17 8.31 31.93 10.11
N THR A 18 8.52 30.86 10.89
CA THR A 18 8.94 30.99 12.30
C THR A 18 10.45 30.92 12.51
N GLY A 19 11.21 30.43 11.51
CA GLY A 19 12.66 30.28 11.57
C GLY A 19 13.16 29.13 12.44
N ILE A 20 12.27 28.33 13.06
CA ILE A 20 12.68 27.16 13.83
C ILE A 20 13.16 26.03 12.94
N THR A 21 14.07 25.21 13.46
CA THR A 21 14.50 23.99 12.76
C THR A 21 13.45 22.89 12.93
N LEU A 22 13.05 22.29 11.81
CA LEU A 22 12.18 21.13 11.75
C LEU A 22 12.99 19.90 11.33
N GLU A 23 12.68 18.74 11.92
CA GLU A 23 13.31 17.47 11.60
C GLU A 23 12.28 16.53 10.99
N TYR A 24 12.69 15.76 9.98
CA TYR A 24 11.82 14.80 9.30
C TYR A 24 12.61 13.63 8.74
N LEU A 25 11.93 12.58 8.33
CA LEU A 25 12.48 11.44 7.59
C LEU A 25 12.33 11.68 6.10
N ASP A 26 13.45 11.62 5.39
CA ASP A 26 13.48 11.63 3.93
C ASP A 26 13.33 10.20 3.42
N LYS A 27 12.15 9.88 2.88
CA LYS A 27 11.78 8.54 2.41
C LYS A 27 11.28 8.58 0.98
N SER A 28 11.55 7.51 0.23
CA SER A 28 10.96 7.26 -1.07
C SER A 28 9.43 7.13 -0.96
N ASN A 29 8.76 7.46 -2.04
CA ASN A 29 7.33 7.20 -2.19
C ASN A 29 7.08 5.69 -2.34
N ALA A 30 5.84 5.28 -2.08
CA ALA A 30 5.45 3.90 -2.18
C ALA A 30 4.07 3.75 -2.84
N VAL A 31 3.74 2.54 -3.22
CA VAL A 31 2.45 2.17 -3.80
C VAL A 31 1.73 1.20 -2.88
N CYS A 32 0.41 1.19 -2.99
CA CYS A 32 -0.46 0.21 -2.34
C CYS A 32 -1.46 -0.33 -3.37
N PHE A 33 -1.64 -1.64 -3.42
CA PHE A 33 -2.64 -2.28 -4.27
C PHE A 33 -3.61 -3.13 -3.46
N VAL A 34 -4.91 -2.89 -3.61
CA VAL A 34 -5.96 -3.76 -3.08
C VAL A 34 -6.47 -4.65 -4.19
N LEU A 35 -6.19 -5.94 -4.11
CA LEU A 35 -6.79 -6.93 -5.00
C LEU A 35 -8.01 -7.57 -4.34
N PHE A 36 -9.17 -7.37 -4.96
CA PHE A 36 -10.40 -8.02 -4.57
C PHE A 36 -10.63 -9.31 -5.34
N ASN A 37 -11.39 -10.22 -4.76
CA ASN A 37 -11.97 -11.34 -5.49
C ASN A 37 -13.00 -10.86 -6.53
N GLU A 38 -13.52 -11.74 -7.36
CA GLU A 38 -14.46 -11.42 -8.44
C GLU A 38 -15.69 -10.63 -7.95
N THR A 39 -16.23 -10.96 -6.78
CA THR A 39 -17.44 -10.32 -6.19
C THR A 39 -17.14 -9.08 -5.35
N LYS A 40 -15.88 -8.76 -5.06
CA LYS A 40 -15.42 -7.74 -4.10
C LYS A 40 -15.86 -7.99 -2.65
N GLU A 41 -16.23 -9.19 -2.30
CA GLU A 41 -16.55 -9.57 -0.92
C GLU A 41 -15.30 -9.90 -0.09
N LYS A 42 -14.22 -10.29 -0.77
CA LYS A 42 -12.92 -10.57 -0.16
C LYS A 42 -11.82 -9.70 -0.78
N ALA A 43 -10.80 -9.42 0.02
CA ALA A 43 -9.58 -8.77 -0.42
C ALA A 43 -8.36 -9.61 -0.04
N ILE A 44 -7.31 -9.56 -0.88
CA ILE A 44 -6.00 -10.07 -0.50
C ILE A 44 -5.35 -9.07 0.45
N LEU A 45 -4.84 -9.58 1.56
CA LEU A 45 -3.88 -8.93 2.43
C LEU A 45 -2.60 -9.75 2.51
N VAL A 46 -1.52 -9.10 2.86
CA VAL A 46 -0.24 -9.72 3.16
C VAL A 46 0.03 -9.64 4.66
N LYS A 47 0.46 -10.73 5.24
CA LYS A 47 0.90 -10.79 6.63
C LYS A 47 2.41 -10.65 6.66
N GLN A 48 2.91 -9.58 7.30
CA GLN A 48 4.33 -9.25 7.34
C GLN A 48 4.71 -8.75 8.73
N PHE A 49 5.95 -9.07 9.20
CA PHE A 49 6.48 -8.52 10.44
C PHE A 49 6.87 -7.05 10.26
N ARG A 50 6.44 -6.20 11.17
CA ARG A 50 6.78 -4.76 11.18
C ARG A 50 7.51 -4.38 12.47
N PRO A 51 8.67 -3.73 12.37
CA PRO A 51 9.48 -3.38 13.53
C PRO A 51 8.85 -2.32 14.44
N GLY A 52 7.99 -1.45 13.89
CA GLY A 52 7.30 -0.42 14.67
C GLY A 52 6.40 -1.02 15.76
N PRO A 53 5.38 -1.80 15.43
CA PRO A 53 4.57 -2.52 16.40
C PRO A 53 5.28 -3.72 17.03
N LYS A 54 6.42 -4.17 16.49
CA LYS A 54 7.16 -5.38 16.88
C LYS A 54 6.30 -6.64 16.78
N ASP A 55 5.45 -6.69 15.77
CA ASP A 55 4.47 -7.75 15.55
C ASP A 55 4.17 -7.91 14.05
N TYR A 56 3.44 -8.96 13.72
CA TYR A 56 2.90 -9.17 12.38
C TYR A 56 1.66 -8.31 12.17
N THR A 57 1.62 -7.62 11.03
CA THR A 57 0.47 -6.83 10.59
C THR A 57 -0.15 -7.46 9.36
N LEU A 58 -1.47 -7.24 9.19
CA LEU A 58 -2.19 -7.56 7.96
C LEU A 58 -2.34 -6.27 7.16
N GLU A 59 -1.73 -6.24 5.98
CA GLU A 59 -1.61 -5.04 5.15
C GLU A 59 -2.06 -5.33 3.72
N VAL A 60 -2.48 -4.30 3.00
CA VAL A 60 -2.57 -4.39 1.54
C VAL A 60 -1.18 -4.55 0.95
N CYS A 61 -1.09 -5.21 -0.22
CA CYS A 61 0.15 -5.28 -1.00
C CYS A 61 0.74 -3.87 -1.17
N ALA A 62 2.03 -3.71 -0.87
CA ALA A 62 2.66 -2.39 -0.86
C ALA A 62 4.18 -2.48 -0.95
N GLY A 63 4.79 -1.62 -1.77
CA GLY A 63 6.23 -1.53 -1.87
C GLY A 63 6.72 -0.16 -2.34
N LEU A 64 8.02 0.02 -2.38
CA LEU A 64 8.65 1.28 -2.77
C LEU A 64 8.58 1.48 -4.29
N ILE A 65 8.50 2.75 -4.69
CA ILE A 65 8.71 3.15 -6.08
C ILE A 65 10.21 3.27 -6.32
N ASP A 66 10.73 2.54 -7.29
CA ASP A 66 12.15 2.52 -7.63
C ASP A 66 12.51 3.68 -8.57
N GLY A 67 13.40 4.56 -8.11
CA GLY A 67 13.88 5.68 -8.93
C GLY A 67 12.75 6.49 -9.56
N ASP A 68 12.72 6.54 -10.89
CA ASP A 68 11.71 7.25 -11.69
C ASP A 68 10.60 6.31 -12.22
N GLU A 69 10.40 5.16 -11.59
CA GLU A 69 9.35 4.20 -11.97
C GLU A 69 7.97 4.86 -11.90
N ASP A 70 7.12 4.56 -12.88
CA ASP A 70 5.71 4.98 -12.86
C ASP A 70 4.96 4.31 -11.70
N PRO A 71 4.19 5.06 -10.89
CA PRO A 71 3.51 4.48 -9.72
C PRO A 71 2.56 3.31 -10.05
N ARG A 72 1.91 3.33 -11.22
CA ARG A 72 1.06 2.22 -11.66
C ARG A 72 1.89 0.99 -12.00
N ALA A 73 3.03 1.17 -12.68
CA ALA A 73 3.95 0.07 -12.99
C ALA A 73 4.48 -0.55 -11.69
N ALA A 74 4.94 0.27 -10.74
CA ALA A 74 5.37 -0.17 -9.41
C ALA A 74 4.27 -0.98 -8.69
N ALA A 75 3.02 -0.51 -8.73
CA ALA A 75 1.90 -1.18 -8.07
C ALA A 75 1.63 -2.58 -8.62
N PHE A 76 1.76 -2.78 -9.93
CA PHE A 76 1.61 -4.11 -10.54
C PHE A 76 2.82 -5.00 -10.34
N ARG A 77 4.03 -4.43 -10.29
CA ARG A 77 5.27 -5.16 -9.94
C ARG A 77 5.16 -5.73 -8.53
N GLU A 78 4.87 -4.89 -7.55
CA GLU A 78 4.72 -5.28 -6.14
C GLU A 78 3.58 -6.31 -5.96
N LEU A 79 2.43 -6.08 -6.59
CA LEU A 79 1.33 -7.05 -6.56
C LEU A 79 1.78 -8.42 -7.08
N ARG A 80 2.51 -8.46 -8.19
CA ARG A 80 3.05 -9.69 -8.75
C ARG A 80 4.05 -10.37 -7.81
N GLU A 81 4.96 -9.61 -7.23
CA GLU A 81 6.03 -10.11 -6.36
C GLU A 81 5.46 -10.69 -5.06
N GLU A 82 4.56 -9.96 -4.40
CA GLU A 82 3.99 -10.36 -3.12
C GLU A 82 2.85 -11.38 -3.23
N THR A 83 2.09 -11.39 -4.33
CA THR A 83 0.87 -12.22 -4.40
C THR A 83 0.87 -13.25 -5.53
N GLY A 84 1.72 -13.13 -6.52
CA GLY A 84 1.76 -14.00 -7.69
C GLY A 84 0.73 -13.69 -8.77
N TYR A 85 -0.23 -12.79 -8.54
CA TYR A 85 -1.22 -12.40 -9.57
C TYR A 85 -0.63 -11.42 -10.58
N LEU A 86 -1.05 -11.54 -11.84
CA LEU A 86 -0.57 -10.74 -12.96
C LEU A 86 -1.59 -9.67 -13.35
N GLU A 87 -1.13 -8.57 -13.93
CA GLU A 87 -2.02 -7.51 -14.45
C GLU A 87 -3.09 -8.04 -15.41
N LYS A 88 -2.74 -9.02 -16.26
CA LYS A 88 -3.69 -9.67 -17.19
C LYS A 88 -4.87 -10.37 -16.50
N ASP A 89 -4.74 -10.72 -15.22
CA ASP A 89 -5.74 -11.45 -14.44
C ASP A 89 -6.74 -10.50 -13.77
N ILE A 90 -6.49 -9.18 -13.87
CA ILE A 90 -7.18 -8.14 -13.13
C ILE A 90 -8.03 -7.29 -14.07
N VAL A 91 -9.19 -6.88 -13.57
CA VAL A 91 -10.11 -5.94 -14.23
C VAL A 91 -10.56 -4.86 -13.25
N ASP A 92 -11.26 -3.85 -13.77
CA ASP A 92 -11.80 -2.73 -13.01
C ASP A 92 -10.74 -2.04 -12.16
N VAL A 93 -9.56 -1.81 -12.77
CA VAL A 93 -8.46 -1.12 -12.09
C VAL A 93 -8.83 0.34 -11.84
N GLU A 94 -8.65 0.78 -10.62
CA GLU A 94 -8.92 2.13 -10.16
C GLU A 94 -7.74 2.65 -9.34
N GLU A 95 -7.62 3.98 -9.29
CA GLU A 95 -6.57 4.66 -8.54
C GLU A 95 -7.12 5.90 -7.84
N LEU A 96 -6.47 6.35 -6.78
CA LEU A 96 -6.66 7.69 -6.26
C LEU A 96 -5.94 8.69 -7.18
N PRO A 97 -6.53 9.90 -7.37
CA PRO A 97 -6.00 10.87 -8.34
C PRO A 97 -4.64 11.48 -7.97
N GLN A 98 -4.17 11.23 -6.75
CA GLN A 98 -2.89 11.71 -6.23
C GLN A 98 -2.39 10.83 -5.10
N GLY A 99 -1.06 10.86 -4.85
CA GLY A 99 -0.46 10.27 -3.66
C GLY A 99 -0.94 10.98 -2.38
N LEU A 100 -1.04 10.22 -1.30
CA LEU A 100 -1.42 10.73 0.02
C LEU A 100 -0.21 10.71 0.95
N TYR A 101 0.04 11.80 1.65
CA TYR A 101 1.09 11.82 2.69
C TYR A 101 0.77 10.84 3.81
N VAL A 102 1.74 10.01 4.17
CA VAL A 102 1.60 9.06 5.29
C VAL A 102 1.50 9.80 6.61
N SER A 103 2.40 10.73 6.82
CA SER A 103 2.43 11.58 8.02
C SER A 103 3.22 12.86 7.72
N PRO A 104 2.56 13.92 7.20
CA PRO A 104 3.22 15.12 6.68
C PRO A 104 3.99 15.91 7.75
N GLY A 105 3.79 15.60 9.03
CA GLY A 105 4.50 16.23 10.13
C GLY A 105 5.93 15.72 10.32
N TYR A 106 6.30 14.55 9.79
CA TYR A 106 7.63 14.00 10.02
C TYR A 106 8.21 13.12 8.89
N THR A 107 7.53 12.93 7.76
CA THR A 107 8.08 12.17 6.63
C THR A 107 7.68 12.76 5.30
N THR A 108 8.54 12.60 4.29
CA THR A 108 8.27 12.99 2.90
C THR A 108 7.44 11.97 2.14
N GLU A 109 7.21 10.77 2.71
CA GLU A 109 6.59 9.63 2.04
C GLU A 109 5.16 9.92 1.60
N ASN A 110 4.89 9.71 0.31
CA ASN A 110 3.56 9.63 -0.28
C ASN A 110 3.24 8.19 -0.65
N LEU A 111 1.98 7.78 -0.43
CA LEU A 111 1.44 6.50 -0.88
C LEU A 111 0.48 6.73 -2.05
N TYR A 112 0.72 6.01 -3.15
CA TYR A 112 -0.19 5.96 -4.30
C TYR A 112 -1.05 4.71 -4.19
N PHE A 113 -2.36 4.86 -4.31
CA PHE A 113 -3.32 3.80 -4.04
C PHE A 113 -4.00 3.31 -5.31
N PHE A 114 -3.96 2.01 -5.50
CA PHE A 114 -4.58 1.29 -6.61
C PHE A 114 -5.48 0.19 -6.10
N SER A 115 -6.43 -0.21 -6.93
CA SER A 115 -7.24 -1.39 -6.69
C SER A 115 -7.64 -2.06 -7.99
N GLY A 116 -8.02 -3.31 -7.90
CA GLY A 116 -8.61 -4.08 -8.98
C GLY A 116 -9.35 -5.28 -8.42
N ARG A 117 -10.01 -6.03 -9.28
CA ARG A 117 -10.58 -7.33 -8.91
C ARG A 117 -10.12 -8.42 -9.85
N LEU A 118 -10.09 -9.65 -9.40
CA LEU A 118 -9.85 -10.79 -10.25
C LEU A 118 -10.95 -10.91 -11.32
N LYS A 119 -10.58 -11.38 -12.51
CA LYS A 119 -11.52 -11.74 -13.56
C LYS A 119 -12.37 -12.94 -13.19
N SER A 120 -11.78 -13.88 -12.45
CA SER A 120 -12.41 -15.08 -11.89
C SER A 120 -11.67 -15.50 -10.62
N ASP A 121 -12.39 -16.03 -9.65
CA ASP A 121 -11.83 -16.59 -8.43
C ASP A 121 -11.11 -17.93 -8.67
N ASP A 122 -11.22 -18.53 -9.88
CA ASP A 122 -10.52 -19.75 -10.29
C ASP A 122 -9.09 -19.50 -10.78
N ILE A 123 -8.65 -18.24 -10.84
CA ILE A 123 -7.29 -17.90 -11.29
C ILE A 123 -6.31 -18.23 -10.17
N GLU A 124 -5.42 -19.20 -10.46
CA GLU A 124 -4.34 -19.56 -9.55
C GLU A 124 -3.17 -18.57 -9.70
N PRO A 125 -2.64 -18.03 -8.58
CA PRO A 125 -1.47 -17.17 -8.61
C PRO A 125 -0.21 -17.95 -8.96
N LEU A 126 0.77 -17.25 -9.53
CA LEU A 126 2.13 -17.79 -9.66
C LEU A 126 2.82 -17.81 -8.29
N GLU A 127 3.97 -18.49 -8.23
CA GLU A 127 4.85 -18.41 -7.04
C GLU A 127 5.27 -16.95 -6.79
N GLN A 128 5.29 -16.54 -5.52
CA GLN A 128 5.78 -15.21 -5.10
C GLN A 128 7.25 -15.03 -5.50
N SER A 129 7.66 -13.79 -5.70
CA SER A 129 9.05 -13.44 -6.03
C SER A 129 9.53 -12.36 -5.07
N LEU A 130 9.64 -12.72 -3.80
CA LEU A 130 9.99 -11.82 -2.72
C LEU A 130 11.46 -11.43 -2.76
N ASP A 131 11.76 -10.22 -2.29
CA ASP A 131 13.12 -9.75 -2.09
C ASP A 131 13.83 -10.51 -0.96
N ASN A 132 15.17 -10.48 -0.98
CA ASN A 132 15.97 -11.20 0.01
C ASN A 132 15.73 -10.63 1.44
N GLY A 133 15.19 -11.49 2.29
CA GLY A 133 14.86 -11.15 3.68
C GLY A 133 13.40 -10.77 3.92
N GLU A 134 12.56 -10.80 2.90
CA GLU A 134 11.11 -10.66 3.06
C GLU A 134 10.46 -11.99 3.47
N ASP A 135 9.51 -11.90 4.40
CA ASP A 135 8.63 -13.01 4.83
C ASP A 135 7.18 -12.51 4.76
N VAL A 136 6.59 -12.65 3.59
CA VAL A 136 5.25 -12.15 3.26
C VAL A 136 4.32 -13.33 2.99
N LYS A 137 3.20 -13.41 3.73
CA LYS A 137 2.19 -14.46 3.58
C LYS A 137 0.87 -13.87 3.08
N VAL A 138 0.39 -14.39 1.97
CA VAL A 138 -0.89 -13.98 1.39
C VAL A 138 -2.06 -14.56 2.18
N VAL A 139 -3.05 -13.72 2.47
CA VAL A 139 -4.27 -14.09 3.21
C VAL A 139 -5.49 -13.44 2.54
N TRP A 140 -6.49 -14.26 2.17
CA TRP A 140 -7.81 -13.75 1.79
C TRP A 140 -8.64 -13.41 3.03
N VAL A 141 -9.17 -12.21 3.09
CA VAL A 141 -10.03 -11.74 4.19
C VAL A 141 -11.36 -11.22 3.68
N ASP A 142 -12.42 -11.42 4.44
CA ASP A 142 -13.71 -10.80 4.14
C ASP A 142 -13.63 -9.28 4.35
N VAL A 143 -14.05 -8.51 3.36
CA VAL A 143 -14.03 -7.05 3.40
C VAL A 143 -14.77 -6.49 4.61
N LYS A 144 -15.88 -7.13 5.03
CA LYS A 144 -16.65 -6.73 6.21
C LYS A 144 -15.87 -6.81 7.52
N ASP A 145 -14.85 -7.65 7.59
CA ASP A 145 -14.05 -7.91 8.79
C ASP A 145 -12.77 -7.06 8.88
N ILE A 146 -12.51 -6.21 7.87
CA ILE A 146 -11.24 -5.49 7.75
C ILE A 146 -10.89 -4.66 8.99
N LEU A 147 -11.85 -3.95 9.57
CA LEU A 147 -11.65 -3.11 10.77
C LEU A 147 -11.33 -3.92 12.04
N ARG A 148 -11.67 -5.21 12.05
CA ARG A 148 -11.36 -6.11 13.15
C ARG A 148 -10.02 -6.81 12.95
N LEU A 149 -9.62 -7.04 11.71
CA LEU A 149 -8.45 -7.85 11.36
C LEU A 149 -7.18 -7.03 11.16
N SER A 150 -7.29 -5.79 10.67
CA SER A 150 -6.14 -4.92 10.44
C SER A 150 -6.23 -3.65 11.28
N ASN A 151 -5.11 -3.21 11.81
CA ASN A 151 -4.90 -1.91 12.45
C ASN A 151 -3.95 -1.02 11.63
N ASP A 152 -3.63 -1.42 10.42
CA ASP A 152 -2.85 -0.62 9.48
C ASP A 152 -3.73 0.40 8.75
N MET A 153 -3.40 1.67 8.90
CA MET A 153 -4.18 2.79 8.38
C MET A 153 -4.33 2.75 6.85
N LYS A 154 -3.26 2.45 6.11
CA LYS A 154 -3.31 2.40 4.63
C LYS A 154 -4.24 1.29 4.14
N THR A 155 -4.22 0.14 4.82
CA THR A 155 -5.08 -1.02 4.53
C THR A 155 -6.55 -0.69 4.77
N ILE A 156 -6.87 -0.13 5.94
CA ILE A 156 -8.23 0.27 6.29
C ILE A 156 -8.76 1.31 5.28
N LEU A 157 -7.95 2.33 4.97
CA LEU A 157 -8.29 3.36 3.99
C LEU A 157 -8.59 2.73 2.62
N ALA A 158 -7.65 1.97 2.09
CA ALA A 158 -7.71 1.41 0.74
C ALA A 158 -8.89 0.46 0.59
N VAL A 159 -9.03 -0.55 1.47
CA VAL A 159 -10.14 -1.52 1.41
C VAL A 159 -11.48 -0.81 1.57
N THR A 160 -11.60 0.11 2.54
CA THR A 160 -12.86 0.83 2.78
C THR A 160 -13.23 1.73 1.60
N TYR A 161 -12.27 2.42 1.01
CA TYR A 161 -12.52 3.33 -0.12
C TYR A 161 -12.96 2.56 -1.37
N PHE A 162 -12.18 1.57 -1.78
CA PHE A 162 -12.40 0.86 -3.04
C PHE A 162 -13.49 -0.21 -3.00
N SER A 163 -13.87 -0.70 -1.80
CA SER A 163 -15.00 -1.62 -1.66
C SER A 163 -16.38 -0.94 -1.76
N ARG A 164 -16.48 0.31 -1.36
CA ARG A 164 -17.76 1.07 -1.30
C ARG A 164 -18.20 1.67 -2.63
N LYS A 165 -17.73 1.17 -3.71
CA LYS A 165 -17.81 1.72 -5.03
C LYS A 165 -19.17 2.18 -5.54
N SER A 166 -19.15 3.32 -6.24
CA SER A 166 -20.10 3.97 -7.14
C SER A 166 -21.07 5.01 -6.57
N ARG A 167 -21.16 5.26 -5.26
CA ARG A 167 -22.16 6.23 -4.75
C ARG A 167 -21.65 7.66 -4.52
N ILE A 168 -20.34 7.87 -4.32
CA ILE A 168 -19.84 9.19 -3.88
C ILE A 168 -19.52 10.14 -5.04
N PHE A 169 -19.19 9.64 -6.23
CA PHE A 169 -18.77 10.48 -7.35
C PHE A 169 -19.76 10.60 -8.51
N LYS A 170 -20.98 10.04 -8.40
CA LYS A 170 -22.03 10.19 -9.44
C LYS A 170 -22.85 11.47 -9.34
N ASN A 171 -22.65 12.31 -8.35
CA ASN A 171 -23.40 13.56 -8.16
C ASN A 171 -22.55 14.81 -8.37
N LYS A 172 -21.88 14.95 -9.53
CA LYS A 172 -21.53 16.25 -10.10
C LYS A 172 -21.71 16.16 -11.61
N LYS A 173 -22.92 16.40 -12.06
CA LYS A 173 -23.21 17.00 -13.35
C LYS A 173 -23.91 18.30 -13.07
#